data_b0229adc68da10442c512cd5e8883dbd
#
_entry.id   b0229adc68da10442c512cd5e8883dbd
#
_cell.length_a   1.000
_cell.length_b   1.000
_cell.length_c   1.000
_cell.angle_alpha   90.00
_cell.angle_beta   90.00
_cell.angle_gamma   90.00
#
_symmetry.space_group_name_H-M   'P 1'
#
loop_
_entity.id
_entity.type
_entity.pdbx_description
1 polymer ?
#
loop_
_entity_poly.entity_id
_entity_poly.type
_entity_poly.pdbx_seq_one_letter_code
_entity_poly.pdbx_strand_id
1 'polypeptide(L)'
;SSDLARDGFRFFGNVAVGRDVSHAELASLYDAVVYAVGAQTDRRLGIPGEDLAGSWPATEFVAWYNGHPDHQGPGFDLACERAVVIGNGNVAIDVARILARTREELATTDVADGPAEAIAAAPIREIVMLGRRGPAQAAFTPPELKELGELAGADVVVDPADLVLDAASETARSEE
;
A
#
# COMPACT_ATOMS: atom_id res chain seq x y z
N SER A 1 -6.49 4.08 -18.37
CA SER A 1 -6.01 5.27 -19.07
C SER A 1 -7.00 5.86 -20.10
N SER A 2 -8.23 5.33 -20.19
CA SER A 2 -9.27 5.85 -21.10
C SER A 2 -9.82 7.24 -20.68
N ASP A 3 -9.70 7.60 -19.41
CA ASP A 3 -10.23 8.86 -18.91
C ASP A 3 -9.39 10.08 -19.30
N LEU A 4 -8.09 9.91 -19.50
CA LEU A 4 -7.19 10.96 -19.97
C LEU A 4 -7.44 11.38 -21.44
N ALA A 5 -8.15 10.57 -22.20
CA ALA A 5 -8.47 10.82 -23.61
C ALA A 5 -9.85 11.47 -23.81
N ARG A 6 -10.59 11.77 -22.73
CA ARG A 6 -11.91 12.41 -22.83
C ARG A 6 -11.81 13.86 -23.27
N ASP A 7 -12.70 14.26 -24.16
CA ASP A 7 -12.85 15.67 -24.55
C ASP A 7 -13.16 16.53 -23.31
N GLY A 8 -12.40 17.62 -23.17
CA GLY A 8 -12.53 18.53 -22.00
C GLY A 8 -11.68 18.16 -20.80
N PHE A 9 -11.05 16.96 -20.75
CA PHE A 9 -10.06 16.63 -19.73
C PHE A 9 -8.71 17.24 -20.07
N ARG A 10 -8.08 17.89 -19.09
CA ARG A 10 -6.71 18.42 -19.20
C ARG A 10 -5.91 18.03 -17.97
N PHE A 11 -4.74 17.46 -18.19
CA PHE A 11 -3.78 17.12 -17.15
C PHE A 11 -2.64 18.12 -17.12
N PHE A 12 -2.35 18.65 -15.95
CA PHE A 12 -1.22 19.55 -15.70
C PHE A 12 -0.32 18.90 -14.63
N GLY A 13 0.72 18.22 -15.09
CA GLY A 13 1.73 17.63 -14.20
C GLY A 13 2.74 18.67 -13.73
N ASN A 14 3.51 18.33 -12.69
CA ASN A 14 4.55 19.16 -12.09
C ASN A 14 4.06 20.55 -11.62
N VAL A 15 2.82 20.62 -11.16
CA VAL A 15 2.21 21.83 -10.57
C VAL A 15 1.85 21.54 -9.13
N ALA A 16 2.48 22.24 -8.18
CA ALA A 16 2.18 22.12 -6.76
C ALA A 16 1.24 23.21 -6.32
N VAL A 17 0.03 22.82 -5.91
CA VAL A 17 -0.96 23.75 -5.35
C VAL A 17 -0.44 24.29 -4.02
N GLY A 18 -0.49 25.61 -3.87
CA GLY A 18 0.07 26.34 -2.73
C GLY A 18 1.45 26.94 -2.99
N ARG A 19 2.20 26.37 -3.96
CA ARG A 19 3.49 26.92 -4.41
C ARG A 19 3.41 27.56 -5.79
N ASP A 20 2.95 26.81 -6.78
CA ASP A 20 2.93 27.23 -8.18
C ASP A 20 1.58 27.87 -8.57
N VAL A 21 0.52 27.47 -7.91
CA VAL A 21 -0.82 28.05 -8.02
C VAL A 21 -1.50 28.03 -6.66
N SER A 22 -2.11 29.12 -6.25
CA SER A 22 -2.85 29.21 -5.00
C SER A 22 -4.29 28.69 -5.13
N HIS A 23 -4.90 28.33 -3.98
CA HIS A 23 -6.32 28.00 -3.94
C HIS A 23 -7.20 29.16 -4.45
N ALA A 24 -6.84 30.40 -4.10
CA ALA A 24 -7.60 31.58 -4.52
C ALA A 24 -7.59 31.77 -6.05
N GLU A 25 -6.45 31.51 -6.70
CA GLU A 25 -6.36 31.56 -8.15
C GLU A 25 -7.22 30.45 -8.78
N LEU A 26 -7.13 29.20 -8.27
CA LEU A 26 -7.99 28.10 -8.75
C LEU A 26 -9.47 28.43 -8.59
N ALA A 27 -9.88 28.94 -7.43
CA ALA A 27 -11.27 29.33 -7.17
C ALA A 27 -11.75 30.49 -8.05
N SER A 28 -10.86 31.32 -8.56
CA SER A 28 -11.21 32.39 -9.51
C SER A 28 -11.36 31.92 -10.95
N LEU A 29 -10.75 30.79 -11.31
CA LEU A 29 -10.70 30.23 -12.67
C LEU A 29 -11.73 29.13 -12.92
N TYR A 30 -12.23 28.48 -11.85
CA TYR A 30 -13.08 27.30 -11.92
C TYR A 30 -14.31 27.46 -11.02
N ASP A 31 -15.44 26.90 -11.44
CA ASP A 31 -16.69 26.90 -10.68
C ASP A 31 -16.61 25.96 -9.45
N ALA A 32 -15.75 24.96 -9.49
CA ALA A 32 -15.52 24.04 -8.39
C ALA A 32 -14.07 23.55 -8.36
N VAL A 33 -13.51 23.39 -7.16
CA VAL A 33 -12.18 22.81 -6.93
C VAL A 33 -12.32 21.60 -6.01
N VAL A 34 -11.85 20.44 -6.46
CA VAL A 34 -11.87 19.19 -5.69
C VAL A 34 -10.44 18.81 -5.31
N TYR A 35 -10.17 18.70 -4.01
CA TYR A 35 -8.91 18.20 -3.50
C TYR A 35 -8.99 16.69 -3.27
N ALA A 36 -8.26 15.93 -4.07
CA ALA A 36 -8.16 14.48 -4.00
C ALA A 36 -6.68 14.07 -3.84
N VAL A 37 -6.05 14.57 -2.77
CA VAL A 37 -4.60 14.52 -2.57
C VAL A 37 -4.12 13.32 -1.75
N GLY A 38 -5.04 12.53 -1.20
CA GLY A 38 -4.72 11.38 -0.35
C GLY A 38 -4.05 11.75 0.99
N ALA A 39 -3.59 10.74 1.73
CA ALA A 39 -2.79 10.91 2.93
C ALA A 39 -1.30 10.92 2.54
N GLN A 40 -0.58 11.93 3.01
CA GLN A 40 0.85 12.12 2.73
C GLN A 40 1.75 11.36 3.72
N THR A 41 1.23 10.99 4.88
CA THR A 41 2.00 10.36 5.97
C THR A 41 1.16 9.30 6.67
N ASP A 42 1.84 8.28 7.19
CA ASP A 42 1.23 7.27 8.03
C ASP A 42 1.03 7.76 9.47
N ARG A 43 0.06 7.15 10.13
CA ARG A 43 -0.14 7.35 11.57
C ARG A 43 0.93 6.57 12.33
N ARG A 44 1.64 7.24 13.23
CA ARG A 44 2.56 6.57 14.14
C ARG A 44 1.81 5.61 15.07
N LEU A 45 2.44 4.47 15.34
CA LEU A 45 1.91 3.45 16.24
C LEU A 45 2.15 3.84 17.70
N GLY A 46 3.25 4.56 17.98
CA GLY A 46 3.64 4.98 19.33
C GLY A 46 4.10 3.81 20.21
N ILE A 47 4.68 2.77 19.59
CA ILE A 47 5.18 1.58 20.29
C ILE A 47 6.71 1.55 20.34
N PRO A 48 7.31 0.89 21.34
CA PRO A 48 8.76 0.71 21.38
C PRO A 48 9.25 -0.03 20.13
N GLY A 49 10.32 0.50 19.51
CA GLY A 49 10.92 -0.09 18.32
C GLY A 49 10.40 0.45 16.98
N GLU A 50 9.38 1.30 16.99
CA GLU A 50 8.85 1.91 15.75
C GLU A 50 9.91 2.71 14.98
N ASP A 51 10.88 3.32 15.70
CA ASP A 51 11.95 4.14 15.12
C ASP A 51 13.25 3.35 14.84
N LEU A 52 13.27 2.03 14.98
CA LEU A 52 14.44 1.22 14.70
C LEU A 52 14.73 1.14 13.20
N ALA A 53 16.00 0.93 12.86
CA ALA A 53 16.40 0.67 11.49
C ALA A 53 15.65 -0.56 10.95
N GLY A 54 15.15 -0.46 9.73
CA GLY A 54 14.32 -1.49 9.10
C GLY A 54 12.82 -1.37 9.43
N SER A 55 12.41 -0.38 10.24
CA SER A 55 10.99 -0.06 10.45
C SER A 55 10.61 1.14 9.56
N TRP A 56 9.66 0.94 8.66
CA TRP A 56 9.32 1.90 7.62
C TRP A 56 7.81 2.17 7.55
N PRO A 57 7.40 3.42 7.30
CA PRO A 57 6.03 3.73 6.93
C PRO A 57 5.65 3.11 5.60
N ALA A 58 4.44 2.55 5.50
CA ALA A 58 3.97 1.95 4.25
C ALA A 58 3.86 2.99 3.12
N THR A 59 3.51 4.24 3.42
CA THR A 59 3.43 5.32 2.42
C THR A 59 4.78 5.59 1.74
N GLU A 60 5.87 5.53 2.47
CA GLU A 60 7.23 5.70 1.91
C GLU A 60 7.60 4.53 1.01
N PHE A 61 7.31 3.30 1.43
CA PHE A 61 7.57 2.09 0.64
C PHE A 61 6.74 2.09 -0.65
N VAL A 62 5.43 2.43 -0.56
CA VAL A 62 4.54 2.56 -1.72
C VAL A 62 5.01 3.64 -2.67
N ALA A 63 5.41 4.80 -2.17
CA ALA A 63 5.94 5.89 -2.99
C ALA A 63 7.24 5.47 -3.71
N TRP A 64 8.12 4.75 -3.02
CA TRP A 64 9.38 4.27 -3.59
C TRP A 64 9.14 3.28 -4.75
N TYR A 65 8.33 2.23 -4.55
CA TYR A 65 8.15 1.25 -5.63
C TYR A 65 7.32 1.79 -6.81
N ASN A 66 6.50 2.82 -6.58
CA ASN A 66 5.80 3.54 -7.65
C ASN A 66 6.64 4.63 -8.33
N GLY A 67 7.91 4.78 -7.98
CA GLY A 67 8.81 5.73 -8.62
C GLY A 67 8.54 7.19 -8.30
N HIS A 68 7.95 7.51 -7.11
CA HIS A 68 7.68 8.89 -6.72
C HIS A 68 9.00 9.69 -6.63
N PRO A 69 9.11 10.89 -7.25
CA PRO A 69 10.36 11.64 -7.32
C PRO A 69 11.04 11.91 -5.99
N ASP A 70 10.26 12.20 -4.94
CA ASP A 70 10.78 12.51 -3.61
C ASP A 70 11.26 11.28 -2.83
N HIS A 71 11.01 10.07 -3.34
CA HIS A 71 11.35 8.80 -2.70
C HIS A 71 12.33 7.95 -3.52
N GLN A 72 13.09 8.58 -4.44
CA GLN A 72 14.13 7.93 -5.25
C GLN A 72 15.50 7.86 -4.56
N GLY A 73 15.54 7.96 -3.24
CA GLY A 73 16.76 7.81 -2.43
C GLY A 73 17.41 6.42 -2.53
N PRO A 74 18.33 6.06 -1.62
CA PRO A 74 19.10 4.81 -1.67
C PRO A 74 18.25 3.53 -1.59
N GLY A 75 16.93 3.67 -1.51
CA GLY A 75 16.00 2.56 -1.45
C GLY A 75 15.84 1.98 -0.04
N PHE A 76 15.10 0.89 0.02
CA PHE A 76 14.86 0.14 1.26
C PHE A 76 15.88 -0.99 1.37
N ASP A 77 16.42 -1.19 2.57
CA ASP A 77 17.22 -2.39 2.86
C ASP A 77 16.26 -3.58 3.02
N LEU A 78 16.22 -4.41 1.99
CA LEU A 78 15.42 -5.63 1.93
C LEU A 78 16.26 -6.90 2.18
N ALA A 79 17.49 -6.77 2.71
CA ALA A 79 18.38 -7.88 3.01
C ALA A 79 17.93 -8.64 4.28
N CYS A 80 16.70 -9.12 4.28
CA CYS A 80 16.09 -9.89 5.37
C CYS A 80 15.35 -11.11 4.82
N GLU A 81 15.32 -12.20 5.60
CA GLU A 81 14.57 -13.41 5.24
C GLU A 81 13.08 -13.31 5.65
N ARG A 82 12.75 -12.43 6.58
CA ARG A 82 11.39 -12.24 7.08
C ARG A 82 11.03 -10.75 7.08
N ALA A 83 9.91 -10.43 6.44
CA ALA A 83 9.27 -9.11 6.52
C ALA A 83 8.02 -9.17 7.40
N VAL A 84 7.76 -8.10 8.15
CA VAL A 84 6.55 -7.99 8.96
C VAL A 84 5.77 -6.76 8.50
N VAL A 85 4.51 -6.96 8.14
CA VAL A 85 3.59 -5.91 7.73
C VAL A 85 2.54 -5.71 8.82
N ILE A 86 2.56 -4.54 9.46
CA ILE A 86 1.64 -4.23 10.55
C ILE A 86 0.40 -3.54 10.00
N GLY A 87 -0.70 -4.25 9.94
CA GLY A 87 -1.98 -3.83 9.43
C GLY A 87 -2.74 -4.97 8.75
N ASN A 88 -4.04 -4.81 8.61
CA ASN A 88 -4.93 -5.72 7.88
C ASN A 88 -5.94 -4.95 7.01
N GLY A 89 -5.49 -3.87 6.38
CA GLY A 89 -6.21 -3.12 5.35
C GLY A 89 -5.61 -3.36 3.97
N ASN A 90 -6.21 -2.74 2.93
CA ASN A 90 -5.78 -2.90 1.53
C ASN A 90 -4.30 -2.55 1.33
N VAL A 91 -3.80 -1.47 1.93
CA VAL A 91 -2.39 -1.09 1.82
C VAL A 91 -1.45 -2.17 2.37
N ALA A 92 -1.83 -2.81 3.49
CA ALA A 92 -1.03 -3.91 4.05
C ALA A 92 -0.99 -5.13 3.11
N ILE A 93 -2.13 -5.46 2.49
CA ILE A 93 -2.20 -6.51 1.46
C ILE A 93 -1.34 -6.13 0.25
N ASP A 94 -1.41 -4.90 -0.23
CA ASP A 94 -0.61 -4.43 -1.37
C ASP A 94 0.89 -4.54 -1.08
N VAL A 95 1.34 -4.10 0.09
CA VAL A 95 2.75 -4.23 0.51
C VAL A 95 3.18 -5.69 0.57
N ALA A 96 2.38 -6.56 1.20
CA ALA A 96 2.68 -7.98 1.29
C ALA A 96 2.73 -8.63 -0.09
N ARG A 97 1.79 -8.31 -0.96
CA ARG A 97 1.70 -8.81 -2.33
C ARG A 97 2.91 -8.38 -3.17
N ILE A 98 3.31 -7.12 -3.12
CA ILE A 98 4.47 -6.62 -3.85
C ILE A 98 5.76 -7.31 -3.38
N LEU A 99 5.94 -7.49 -2.07
CA LEU A 99 7.10 -8.20 -1.51
C LEU A 99 7.15 -9.69 -1.87
N ALA A 100 5.98 -10.30 -2.12
CA ALA A 100 5.86 -11.72 -2.43
C ALA A 100 5.95 -12.04 -3.94
N ARG A 101 5.85 -11.03 -4.82
CA ARG A 101 5.87 -11.25 -6.28
C ARG A 101 7.21 -11.71 -6.80
N THR A 102 7.16 -12.61 -7.75
CA THR A 102 8.32 -13.01 -8.56
C THR A 102 8.75 -11.87 -9.49
N ARG A 103 9.97 -11.99 -10.04
CA ARG A 103 10.47 -11.04 -11.06
C ARG A 103 9.54 -10.94 -12.27
N GLU A 104 9.01 -12.06 -12.72
CA GLU A 104 8.12 -12.17 -13.87
C GLU A 104 6.78 -11.47 -13.61
N GLU A 105 6.24 -11.63 -12.39
CA GLU A 105 5.02 -10.96 -11.97
C GLU A 105 5.23 -9.45 -11.84
N LEU A 106 6.36 -9.00 -11.28
CA LEU A 106 6.70 -7.57 -11.17
C LEU A 106 6.84 -6.91 -12.55
N ALA A 107 7.41 -7.61 -13.52
CA ALA A 107 7.60 -7.09 -14.88
C ALA A 107 6.29 -6.77 -15.62
N THR A 108 5.15 -7.27 -15.15
CA THR A 108 3.82 -6.99 -15.71
C THR A 108 3.09 -5.84 -15.02
N THR A 109 3.73 -5.18 -14.06
CA THR A 109 3.15 -4.10 -13.25
C THR A 109 3.79 -2.75 -13.57
N ASP A 110 3.23 -1.68 -13.01
CA ASP A 110 3.78 -0.32 -13.09
C ASP A 110 4.84 -0.02 -12.01
N VAL A 111 5.37 -1.05 -11.31
CA VAL A 111 6.47 -0.89 -10.35
C VAL A 111 7.71 -0.38 -11.08
N ALA A 112 8.37 0.63 -10.54
CA ALA A 112 9.57 1.20 -11.16
C ALA A 112 10.72 0.18 -11.23
N ASP A 113 11.55 0.25 -12.28
CA ASP A 113 12.58 -0.76 -12.59
C ASP A 113 13.54 -1.05 -11.42
N GLY A 114 14.08 0.00 -10.79
CA GLY A 114 15.01 -0.16 -9.67
C GLY A 114 14.39 -0.87 -8.46
N PRO A 115 13.23 -0.42 -7.96
CA PRO A 115 12.46 -1.15 -6.95
C PRO A 115 12.11 -2.58 -7.34
N ALA A 116 11.67 -2.84 -8.58
CA ALA A 116 11.35 -4.18 -9.05
C ALA A 116 12.56 -5.12 -8.98
N GLU A 117 13.74 -4.63 -9.38
CA GLU A 117 14.99 -5.38 -9.27
C GLU A 117 15.38 -5.65 -7.81
N ALA A 118 15.27 -4.64 -6.94
CA ALA A 118 15.59 -4.78 -5.52
C ALA A 118 14.67 -5.78 -4.80
N ILE A 119 13.37 -5.71 -5.07
CA ILE A 119 12.38 -6.65 -4.51
C ILE A 119 12.63 -8.06 -5.02
N ALA A 120 12.84 -8.24 -6.33
CA ALA A 120 13.10 -9.55 -6.94
C ALA A 120 14.43 -10.18 -6.48
N ALA A 121 15.38 -9.39 -6.01
CA ALA A 121 16.67 -9.86 -5.47
C ALA A 121 16.64 -10.08 -3.95
N ALA A 122 15.60 -9.62 -3.26
CA ALA A 122 15.48 -9.72 -1.81
C ALA A 122 15.39 -11.21 -1.38
N PRO A 123 16.10 -11.62 -0.31
CA PRO A 123 16.07 -12.99 0.18
C PRO A 123 14.84 -13.31 1.06
N ILE A 124 13.76 -12.55 0.90
CA ILE A 124 12.54 -12.69 1.71
C ILE A 124 11.89 -14.04 1.41
N ARG A 125 11.64 -14.82 2.46
CA ARG A 125 11.00 -16.14 2.42
C ARG A 125 9.71 -16.21 3.21
N GLU A 126 9.49 -15.23 4.08
CA GLU A 126 8.33 -15.18 4.94
C GLU A 126 7.85 -13.74 5.07
N ILE A 127 6.57 -13.52 4.86
CA ILE A 127 5.92 -12.24 5.06
C ILE A 127 4.81 -12.45 6.08
N VAL A 128 4.95 -11.82 7.25
CA VAL A 128 3.98 -11.93 8.34
C VAL A 128 3.10 -10.69 8.37
N MET A 129 1.82 -10.85 8.15
CA MET A 129 0.84 -9.77 8.31
C MET A 129 0.25 -9.82 9.71
N LEU A 130 0.32 -8.70 10.45
CA LEU A 130 -0.18 -8.60 11.81
C LEU A 130 -1.36 -7.64 11.88
N GLY A 131 -2.55 -8.17 12.13
CA GLY A 131 -3.74 -7.41 12.49
C GLY A 131 -3.92 -7.36 14.01
N ARG A 132 -4.25 -6.19 14.57
CA ARG A 132 -4.51 -6.10 16.02
C ARG A 132 -5.94 -6.51 16.41
N ARG A 133 -6.80 -6.77 15.46
CA ARG A 133 -8.21 -7.17 15.65
C ARG A 133 -8.47 -8.46 14.89
N GLY A 134 -9.56 -9.14 15.25
CA GLY A 134 -9.94 -10.40 14.62
C GLY A 134 -10.35 -10.26 13.14
N PRO A 135 -10.62 -11.38 12.48
CA PRO A 135 -10.90 -11.43 11.04
C PRO A 135 -12.17 -10.65 10.65
N ALA A 136 -13.17 -10.57 11.53
CA ALA A 136 -14.40 -9.79 11.27
C ALA A 136 -14.15 -8.26 11.16
N GLN A 137 -13.06 -7.75 11.72
CA GLN A 137 -12.68 -6.33 11.64
C GLN A 137 -11.54 -6.09 10.66
N ALA A 138 -11.22 -7.05 9.81
CA ALA A 138 -10.29 -6.85 8.72
C ALA A 138 -10.85 -5.78 7.76
N ALA A 139 -9.97 -4.85 7.33
CA ALA A 139 -10.37 -3.71 6.54
C ALA A 139 -9.97 -3.84 5.06
N PHE A 140 -9.47 -4.98 4.66
CA PHE A 140 -9.23 -5.30 3.25
C PHE A 140 -10.53 -5.75 2.58
N THR A 141 -10.61 -5.55 1.28
CA THR A 141 -11.75 -5.99 0.48
C THR A 141 -11.53 -7.40 -0.07
N PRO A 142 -12.61 -8.15 -0.39
CA PRO A 142 -12.49 -9.49 -0.97
C PRO A 142 -11.65 -9.57 -2.26
N PRO A 143 -11.68 -8.60 -3.18
CA PRO A 143 -10.81 -8.63 -4.36
C PRO A 143 -9.32 -8.67 -4.00
N GLU A 144 -8.84 -7.80 -3.09
CA GLU A 144 -7.44 -7.75 -2.69
C GLU A 144 -7.00 -9.05 -1.99
N LEU A 145 -7.87 -9.61 -1.14
CA LEU A 145 -7.59 -10.90 -0.51
C LEU A 145 -7.47 -12.04 -1.54
N LYS A 146 -8.33 -12.02 -2.56
CA LYS A 146 -8.28 -13.01 -3.64
C LYS A 146 -6.96 -12.96 -4.40
N GLU A 147 -6.47 -11.75 -4.70
CA GLU A 147 -5.20 -11.56 -5.41
C GLU A 147 -3.99 -12.10 -4.64
N LEU A 148 -4.02 -12.14 -3.29
CA LEU A 148 -2.99 -12.82 -2.51
C LEU A 148 -2.95 -14.33 -2.78
N GLY A 149 -4.10 -14.96 -2.96
CA GLY A 149 -4.21 -16.38 -3.28
C GLY A 149 -3.81 -16.73 -4.73
N GLU A 150 -3.61 -15.74 -5.59
CA GLU A 150 -3.22 -15.91 -7.01
C GLU A 150 -1.70 -15.75 -7.23
N LEU A 151 -0.92 -15.46 -6.20
CA LEU A 151 0.54 -15.33 -6.29
C LEU A 151 1.20 -16.65 -6.69
N ALA A 152 2.08 -16.61 -7.69
CA ALA A 152 2.74 -17.82 -8.21
C ALA A 152 3.85 -18.35 -7.27
N GLY A 153 4.48 -17.46 -6.51
CA GLY A 153 5.67 -17.75 -5.69
C GLY A 153 5.41 -17.85 -4.19
N ALA A 154 4.16 -17.73 -3.73
CA ALA A 154 3.84 -17.70 -2.31
C ALA A 154 2.50 -18.37 -1.99
N ASP A 155 2.46 -19.06 -0.85
CA ASP A 155 1.24 -19.62 -0.28
C ASP A 155 0.77 -18.78 0.90
N VAL A 156 -0.54 -18.53 0.97
CA VAL A 156 -1.16 -17.84 2.11
C VAL A 156 -1.46 -18.86 3.20
N VAL A 157 -0.87 -18.65 4.38
CA VAL A 157 -1.10 -19.49 5.56
C VAL A 157 -1.77 -18.67 6.65
N VAL A 158 -2.87 -19.16 7.17
CA VAL A 158 -3.59 -18.55 8.30
C VAL A 158 -3.69 -19.59 9.42
N ASP A 159 -3.30 -19.20 10.65
CA ASP A 159 -3.51 -20.08 11.81
C ASP A 159 -5.03 -20.24 12.03
N PRO A 160 -5.54 -21.48 12.09
CA PRO A 160 -6.96 -21.71 12.37
C PRO A 160 -7.46 -21.05 13.67
N ALA A 161 -6.57 -20.84 14.65
CA ALA A 161 -6.91 -20.14 15.88
C ALA A 161 -7.23 -18.65 15.65
N ASP A 162 -6.59 -18.02 14.66
CA ASP A 162 -6.82 -16.61 14.30
C ASP A 162 -8.15 -16.40 13.55
N LEU A 163 -8.77 -17.47 13.08
CA LEU A 163 -10.08 -17.44 12.41
C LEU A 163 -11.26 -17.58 13.36
N VAL A 164 -11.01 -17.85 14.63
CA VAL A 164 -12.06 -17.97 15.63
C VAL A 164 -12.65 -16.58 15.92
N LEU A 165 -13.94 -16.44 15.67
CA LEU A 165 -14.66 -15.20 15.98
C LEU A 165 -14.95 -15.12 17.48
N ASP A 166 -14.79 -13.93 18.06
CA ASP A 166 -15.31 -13.65 19.39
C ASP A 166 -16.84 -13.42 19.35
N ALA A 167 -17.49 -13.45 20.50
CA ALA A 167 -18.94 -13.35 20.59
C ALA A 167 -19.50 -12.02 20.03
N ALA A 168 -18.73 -10.93 20.11
CA ALA A 168 -19.11 -9.63 19.54
C ALA A 168 -19.05 -9.66 18.01
N SER A 169 -18.02 -10.27 17.46
CA SER A 169 -17.85 -10.45 16.01
C SER A 169 -18.89 -11.40 15.39
N GLU A 170 -19.27 -12.46 16.12
CA GLU A 170 -20.34 -13.36 15.70
C GLU A 170 -21.70 -12.64 15.64
N THR A 171 -21.99 -11.78 16.62
CA THR A 171 -23.22 -10.99 16.66
C THR A 171 -23.27 -10.00 15.50
N ALA A 172 -22.19 -9.24 15.26
CA ALA A 172 -22.11 -8.28 14.16
C ALA A 172 -22.33 -8.93 12.78
N ARG A 173 -21.77 -10.14 12.56
CA ARG A 173 -21.95 -10.91 11.31
C ARG A 173 -23.38 -11.40 11.08
N SER A 174 -24.15 -11.60 12.14
CA SER A 174 -25.54 -12.05 12.04
C SER A 174 -26.53 -10.92 11.74
N GLU A 175 -26.09 -9.67 11.81
CA GLU A 175 -26.92 -8.48 11.57
C GLU A 175 -26.73 -7.90 10.16
N GLU A 176 -25.74 -8.38 9.37
CA GLU A 176 -25.52 -8.05 7.95
C GLU A 176 -26.20 -9.11 7.04
#